data_d7163995861475ee273e9332ededffe2
#
_entry.id   d7163995861475ee273e9332ededffe2
#
_cell.length_a   1.000
_cell.length_b   1.000
_cell.length_c   1.000
_cell.angle_alpha   90.00
_cell.angle_beta   90.00
_cell.angle_gamma   90.00
#
_symmetry.space_group_name_H-M   'P 1'
#
loop_
_entity.id
_entity.type
_entity.pdbx_description
1 polymer ?
#
loop_
_entity_poly.entity_id
_entity_poly.type
_entity_poly.pdbx_seq_one_letter_code
_entity_poly.pdbx_strand_id
1 'polypeptide(L)'
;MKTVEENLSLDKNQVSKAIKCIKDLVAKKHKDSLNILSNEDEELIYLNFVLSKLPLKYSLRPVTVPLAKSINGVIFNTRVCLFVKDSKADFKQLAIDFPFKVKVIDVQQLKMKFSRFQDRRNLLKQFDLFMCDYKIYFLLKKLLGKPFYVQRKYPVPIKLNYEDKEDIKNEVVNHVEKSGVFYMNNGPNYAFKVARYNMDNADIVENTLSSVKYVIGHIMKWGVEFQE
;
A
#
# COMPACT_ATOMS: atom_id res chain seq x y z
N MET A 1 2.18 -2.08 -30.66
CA MET A 1 2.03 -2.16 -29.20
C MET A 1 3.02 -3.10 -28.49
N LYS A 2 3.91 -3.78 -29.20
CA LYS A 2 4.89 -4.72 -28.63
C LYS A 2 6.28 -4.11 -28.28
N THR A 3 6.54 -2.87 -28.63
CA THR A 3 7.88 -2.28 -28.62
C THR A 3 8.29 -1.56 -27.33
N VAL A 4 7.40 -1.32 -26.39
CA VAL A 4 7.74 -0.57 -25.16
C VAL A 4 7.99 -1.49 -23.96
N GLU A 5 7.42 -2.70 -23.97
CA GLU A 5 7.72 -3.70 -22.92
C GLU A 5 9.15 -4.26 -23.01
N GLU A 6 9.76 -4.24 -24.21
CA GLU A 6 11.13 -4.73 -24.43
C GLU A 6 12.21 -3.71 -24.06
N ASN A 7 11.92 -2.41 -24.12
CA ASN A 7 12.92 -1.34 -23.85
C ASN A 7 13.05 -0.98 -22.37
N LEU A 8 12.18 -1.43 -21.49
CA LEU A 8 12.27 -1.22 -20.04
C LEU A 8 12.72 -2.48 -19.29
N SER A 9 13.69 -3.20 -19.85
CA SER A 9 14.34 -4.29 -19.15
C SER A 9 15.29 -3.73 -18.09
N LEU A 10 14.78 -3.58 -16.86
CA LEU A 10 15.62 -3.30 -15.70
C LEU A 10 16.67 -4.40 -15.55
N ASP A 11 17.94 -4.01 -15.59
CA ASP A 11 19.02 -4.94 -15.33
C ASP A 11 19.01 -5.38 -13.86
N LYS A 12 18.79 -6.68 -13.64
CA LYS A 12 18.77 -7.28 -12.29
C LYS A 12 20.06 -7.00 -11.53
N ASN A 13 21.19 -6.98 -12.21
CA ASN A 13 22.50 -6.75 -11.61
C ASN A 13 22.61 -5.31 -11.08
N GLN A 14 22.08 -4.35 -11.83
CA GLN A 14 22.07 -2.95 -11.44
C GLN A 14 21.16 -2.72 -10.23
N VAL A 15 19.97 -3.30 -10.21
CA VAL A 15 19.04 -3.24 -9.06
C VAL A 15 19.67 -3.88 -7.81
N SER A 16 20.31 -5.04 -7.96
CA SER A 16 21.00 -5.73 -6.85
C SER A 16 22.13 -4.88 -6.25
N LYS A 17 22.94 -4.23 -7.09
CA LYS A 17 24.01 -3.30 -6.65
C LYS A 17 23.40 -2.11 -5.91
N ALA A 18 22.34 -1.51 -6.44
CA ALA A 18 21.66 -0.37 -5.80
C ALA A 18 21.12 -0.73 -4.41
N ILE A 19 20.48 -1.89 -4.26
CA ILE A 19 19.96 -2.37 -2.98
C ILE A 19 21.08 -2.56 -1.96
N LYS A 20 22.22 -3.15 -2.36
CA LYS A 20 23.38 -3.30 -1.48
C LYS A 20 23.90 -1.94 -1.02
N CYS A 21 24.09 -1.00 -1.93
CA CYS A 21 24.52 0.36 -1.59
C CYS A 21 23.56 1.06 -0.61
N ILE A 22 22.23 0.91 -0.81
CA ILE A 22 21.24 1.50 0.11
C ILE A 22 21.37 0.88 1.50
N LYS A 23 21.49 -0.45 1.60
CA LYS A 23 21.66 -1.13 2.89
C LYS A 23 22.95 -0.69 3.60
N ASP A 24 24.05 -0.57 2.88
CA ASP A 24 25.33 -0.10 3.43
C ASP A 24 25.24 1.34 3.94
N LEU A 25 24.55 2.22 3.21
CA LEU A 25 24.31 3.60 3.64
C LEU A 25 23.44 3.68 4.89
N VAL A 26 22.39 2.88 4.97
CA VAL A 26 21.52 2.82 6.15
C VAL A 26 22.30 2.30 7.35
N ALA A 27 23.08 1.22 7.19
CA ALA A 27 23.94 0.67 8.25
C ALA A 27 24.97 1.70 8.77
N LYS A 28 25.55 2.52 7.88
CA LYS A 28 26.45 3.62 8.29
C LYS A 28 25.68 4.68 9.09
N LYS A 29 24.51 5.10 8.63
CA LYS A 29 23.68 6.08 9.35
C LYS A 29 23.31 5.62 10.74
N HIS A 30 22.99 4.32 10.92
CA HIS A 30 22.68 3.77 12.24
C HIS A 30 23.90 3.78 13.18
N LYS A 31 25.10 3.52 12.66
CA LYS A 31 26.33 3.60 13.45
C LYS A 31 26.66 5.04 13.88
N ASP A 32 26.38 6.01 13.02
CA ASP A 32 26.66 7.42 13.29
C ASP A 32 25.55 8.10 14.13
N SER A 33 24.34 7.53 14.14
CA SER A 33 23.24 8.05 14.94
C SER A 33 23.20 7.40 16.32
N LEU A 34 23.33 8.23 17.38
CA LEU A 34 23.12 7.84 18.76
C LEU A 34 21.64 7.54 19.12
N ASN A 35 20.79 7.34 18.12
CA ASN A 35 19.38 7.06 18.33
C ASN A 35 19.17 5.59 18.72
N ILE A 36 19.17 5.32 20.01
CA ILE A 36 18.88 4.01 20.61
C ILE A 36 17.46 3.52 20.31
N LEU A 37 16.56 4.42 19.87
CA LEU A 37 15.14 4.13 19.58
C LEU A 37 14.83 3.83 18.12
N SER A 38 15.80 3.88 17.22
CA SER A 38 15.58 3.52 15.81
C SER A 38 15.58 2.00 15.66
N ASN A 39 14.39 1.42 15.52
CA ASN A 39 14.25 0.02 15.17
C ASN A 39 14.60 -0.15 13.68
N GLU A 40 15.70 -0.82 13.39
CA GLU A 40 16.10 -1.18 12.01
C GLU A 40 15.00 -1.96 11.28
N ASP A 41 14.19 -2.72 12.04
CA ASP A 41 13.08 -3.54 11.53
C ASP A 41 11.93 -2.73 10.92
N GLU A 42 11.80 -1.45 11.25
CA GLU A 42 10.71 -0.59 10.78
C GLU A 42 11.06 0.19 9.51
N GLU A 43 12.33 0.20 9.09
CA GLU A 43 12.74 0.93 7.91
C GLU A 43 12.19 0.31 6.63
N LEU A 44 11.62 1.19 5.79
CA LEU A 44 10.94 0.82 4.56
C LEU A 44 11.73 1.30 3.36
N ILE A 45 11.86 0.43 2.36
CA ILE A 45 12.45 0.75 1.07
C ILE A 45 11.34 1.21 0.13
N TYR A 46 11.50 2.41 -0.42
CA TYR A 46 10.57 3.00 -1.37
C TYR A 46 11.15 2.99 -2.78
N LEU A 47 10.30 2.71 -3.74
CA LEU A 47 10.58 2.90 -5.16
C LEU A 47 9.93 4.20 -5.61
N ASN A 48 10.73 5.10 -6.16
CA ASN A 48 10.27 6.37 -6.70
C ASN A 48 10.20 6.32 -8.21
N PHE A 49 9.04 6.68 -8.75
CA PHE A 49 8.83 6.90 -10.18
C PHE A 49 8.74 8.39 -10.45
N VAL A 50 9.45 8.83 -11.45
CA VAL A 50 9.38 10.21 -11.96
C VAL A 50 8.83 10.15 -13.36
N LEU A 51 7.67 10.78 -13.58
CA LEU A 51 7.07 10.86 -14.91
C LEU A 51 7.49 12.17 -15.58
N SER A 52 7.91 12.10 -16.84
CA SER A 52 8.24 13.26 -17.65
C SER A 52 7.00 14.08 -18.02
N LYS A 53 5.88 13.40 -18.28
CA LYS A 53 4.59 14.01 -18.59
C LYS A 53 3.52 13.47 -17.66
N LEU A 54 2.66 14.36 -17.16
CA LEU A 54 1.51 13.94 -16.34
C LEU A 54 0.40 13.39 -17.25
N PRO A 55 -0.24 12.27 -16.87
CA PRO A 55 -1.37 11.75 -17.60
C PRO A 55 -2.55 12.72 -17.49
N LEU A 56 -3.23 12.99 -18.61
CA LEU A 56 -4.43 13.83 -18.65
C LEU A 56 -5.61 13.21 -17.87
N LYS A 57 -5.66 11.88 -17.86
CA LYS A 57 -6.69 11.12 -17.13
C LYS A 57 -6.00 10.07 -16.28
N TYR A 58 -6.14 10.15 -14.98
CA TYR A 58 -5.62 9.17 -14.03
C TYR A 58 -6.67 8.79 -12.98
N SER A 59 -6.53 7.61 -12.43
CA SER A 59 -7.42 7.16 -11.37
C SER A 59 -7.04 7.80 -10.04
N LEU A 60 -7.99 8.46 -9.41
CA LEU A 60 -7.85 8.97 -8.03
C LEU A 60 -7.93 7.85 -6.98
N ARG A 61 -8.12 6.62 -7.39
CA ARG A 61 -8.14 5.46 -6.50
C ARG A 61 -6.73 4.89 -6.35
N PRO A 62 -6.33 4.50 -5.15
CA PRO A 62 -5.10 3.74 -4.98
C PRO A 62 -5.21 2.42 -5.76
N VAL A 63 -4.12 2.03 -6.39
CA VAL A 63 -4.01 0.78 -7.13
C VAL A 63 -3.18 -0.17 -6.29
N THR A 64 -3.67 -1.39 -6.14
CA THR A 64 -2.93 -2.46 -5.49
C THR A 64 -1.92 -3.05 -6.46
N VAL A 65 -0.66 -3.05 -6.06
CA VAL A 65 0.44 -3.64 -6.81
C VAL A 65 0.75 -5.01 -6.23
N PRO A 66 0.64 -6.09 -6.99
CA PRO A 66 0.99 -7.41 -6.49
C PRO A 66 2.50 -7.48 -6.25
N LEU A 67 2.88 -7.97 -5.08
CA LEU A 67 4.26 -8.20 -4.70
C LEU A 67 4.53 -9.71 -4.69
N ALA A 68 5.73 -10.09 -5.06
CA ALA A 68 6.15 -11.49 -5.03
C ALA A 68 6.28 -12.01 -3.58
N LYS A 69 6.79 -11.15 -2.70
CA LYS A 69 7.00 -11.45 -1.28
C LYS A 69 6.33 -10.42 -0.39
N SER A 70 5.80 -10.85 0.75
CA SER A 70 5.12 -9.98 1.72
C SER A 70 6.08 -8.95 2.33
N ILE A 71 5.65 -7.68 2.36
CA ILE A 71 6.35 -6.61 3.08
C ILE A 71 6.13 -6.73 4.59
N ASN A 72 4.95 -7.21 5.00
CA ASN A 72 4.54 -7.28 6.39
C ASN A 72 4.89 -8.65 6.98
N GLY A 73 6.17 -8.97 7.10
CA GLY A 73 6.70 -10.29 7.44
C GLY A 73 6.05 -11.02 8.62
N VAL A 74 5.48 -10.32 9.61
CA VAL A 74 4.72 -10.93 10.71
C VAL A 74 3.30 -10.39 10.68
N ILE A 75 2.41 -11.12 10.03
CA ILE A 75 1.00 -10.73 9.79
C ILE A 75 0.24 -10.58 11.12
N PHE A 76 0.60 -11.38 12.13
CA PHE A 76 -0.12 -11.45 13.41
C PHE A 76 -0.19 -10.14 14.19
N ASN A 77 0.75 -9.22 14.00
CA ASN A 77 0.77 -7.92 14.69
C ASN A 77 0.15 -6.77 13.88
N THR A 78 -0.23 -7.00 12.64
CA THR A 78 -0.81 -5.95 11.79
C THR A 78 -2.24 -5.65 12.21
N ARG A 79 -2.55 -4.39 12.46
CA ARG A 79 -3.90 -3.93 12.79
C ARG A 79 -4.55 -3.35 11.55
N VAL A 80 -5.60 -4.01 11.08
CA VAL A 80 -6.33 -3.64 9.86
C VAL A 80 -7.68 -3.04 10.20
N CYS A 81 -8.04 -1.93 9.54
CA CYS A 81 -9.36 -1.34 9.61
C CYS A 81 -10.07 -1.51 8.27
N LEU A 82 -11.20 -2.19 8.26
CA LEU A 82 -12.02 -2.44 7.08
C LEU A 82 -13.26 -1.55 7.10
N PHE A 83 -13.41 -0.69 6.10
CA PHE A 83 -14.61 0.12 5.92
C PHE A 83 -15.59 -0.58 4.99
N VAL A 84 -16.81 -0.79 5.49
CA VAL A 84 -17.89 -1.43 4.74
C VAL A 84 -19.08 -0.48 4.61
N LYS A 85 -19.95 -0.72 3.64
CA LYS A 85 -21.15 0.09 3.46
C LYS A 85 -22.09 -0.07 4.64
N ASP A 86 -22.43 -1.31 4.96
CA ASP A 86 -23.34 -1.68 6.03
C ASP A 86 -22.71 -2.81 6.86
N SER A 87 -22.56 -2.59 8.15
CA SER A 87 -22.04 -3.59 9.08
C SER A 87 -23.16 -4.54 9.49
N LYS A 88 -23.44 -5.55 8.68
CA LYS A 88 -24.27 -6.67 9.13
C LYS A 88 -23.55 -7.42 10.26
N ALA A 89 -24.29 -8.08 11.14
CA ALA A 89 -23.73 -8.86 12.26
C ALA A 89 -22.70 -9.89 11.79
N ASP A 90 -22.88 -10.44 10.60
CA ASP A 90 -21.99 -11.38 9.94
C ASP A 90 -20.54 -10.87 9.77
N PHE A 91 -20.34 -9.57 9.47
CA PHE A 91 -18.99 -9.00 9.32
C PHE A 91 -18.23 -8.87 10.63
N LYS A 92 -18.94 -8.71 11.75
CA LYS A 92 -18.30 -8.69 13.08
C LYS A 92 -17.82 -10.09 13.47
N GLN A 93 -18.55 -11.14 13.07
CA GLN A 93 -18.14 -12.52 13.28
C GLN A 93 -16.94 -12.88 12.39
N LEU A 94 -16.95 -12.50 11.12
CA LEU A 94 -15.81 -12.64 10.21
C LEU A 94 -14.54 -11.98 10.74
N ALA A 95 -14.66 -10.86 11.46
CA ALA A 95 -13.50 -10.17 12.03
C ALA A 95 -12.74 -11.01 13.08
N ILE A 96 -13.37 -12.02 13.67
CA ILE A 96 -12.77 -12.93 14.65
C ILE A 96 -11.93 -14.02 13.97
N ASP A 97 -12.27 -14.40 12.74
CA ASP A 97 -11.65 -15.51 12.02
C ASP A 97 -10.37 -15.15 11.28
N PHE A 98 -9.95 -13.87 11.32
CA PHE A 98 -8.70 -13.44 10.68
C PHE A 98 -7.48 -13.74 11.55
N PRO A 99 -6.31 -14.07 10.96
CA PRO A 99 -5.06 -14.29 11.68
C PRO A 99 -4.47 -13.01 12.29
N PHE A 100 -5.04 -11.85 12.01
CA PHE A 100 -4.62 -10.52 12.48
C PHE A 100 -5.81 -9.73 13.02
N LYS A 101 -5.53 -8.62 13.73
CA LYS A 101 -6.58 -7.80 14.34
C LYS A 101 -7.32 -6.97 13.29
N VAL A 102 -8.54 -7.36 12.95
CA VAL A 102 -9.42 -6.61 12.04
C VAL A 102 -10.49 -5.87 12.83
N LYS A 103 -10.68 -4.61 12.53
CA LYS A 103 -11.83 -3.82 13.00
C LYS A 103 -12.67 -3.41 11.81
N VAL A 104 -13.91 -3.82 11.81
CA VAL A 104 -14.89 -3.41 10.79
C VAL A 104 -15.63 -2.18 11.25
N ILE A 105 -15.68 -1.16 10.42
CA ILE A 105 -16.38 0.11 10.67
C ILE A 105 -17.31 0.37 9.48
N ASP A 106 -18.58 0.58 9.74
CA ASP A 106 -19.53 0.98 8.71
C ASP A 106 -19.52 2.51 8.49
N VAL A 107 -20.07 2.92 7.37
CA VAL A 107 -20.16 4.35 7.00
C VAL A 107 -20.98 5.16 8.01
N GLN A 108 -22.02 4.57 8.61
CA GLN A 108 -22.86 5.24 9.60
C GLN A 108 -22.09 5.45 10.91
N GLN A 109 -21.40 4.42 11.40
CA GLN A 109 -20.55 4.54 12.59
C GLN A 109 -19.42 5.56 12.36
N LEU A 110 -18.84 5.61 11.15
CA LEU A 110 -17.81 6.58 10.81
C LEU A 110 -18.34 8.02 10.93
N LYS A 111 -19.56 8.29 10.46
CA LYS A 111 -20.21 9.60 10.57
C LYS A 111 -20.54 9.97 12.00
N MET A 112 -21.03 9.03 12.80
CA MET A 112 -21.48 9.30 14.15
C MET A 112 -20.33 9.36 15.16
N LYS A 113 -19.45 8.35 15.18
CA LYS A 113 -18.40 8.21 16.19
C LYS A 113 -17.12 8.97 15.85
N PHE A 114 -16.82 9.16 14.55
CA PHE A 114 -15.58 9.79 14.09
C PHE A 114 -15.84 11.13 13.36
N SER A 115 -16.83 11.88 13.82
CA SER A 115 -17.15 13.20 13.28
C SER A 115 -16.08 14.23 13.60
N ARG A 116 -15.48 14.18 14.79
CA ARG A 116 -14.46 15.11 15.26
C ARG A 116 -13.11 14.81 14.60
N PHE A 117 -12.33 15.86 14.33
CA PHE A 117 -10.99 15.71 13.73
C PHE A 117 -10.04 14.90 14.60
N GLN A 118 -10.15 15.03 15.92
CA GLN A 118 -9.30 14.30 16.86
C GLN A 118 -9.56 12.79 16.82
N ASP A 119 -10.83 12.39 16.73
CA ASP A 119 -11.19 10.96 16.67
C ASP A 119 -10.66 10.30 15.39
N ARG A 120 -10.66 11.04 14.27
CA ARG A 120 -10.06 10.58 13.01
C ARG A 120 -8.54 10.43 13.11
N ARG A 121 -7.86 11.35 13.80
CA ARG A 121 -6.41 11.24 14.05
C ARG A 121 -6.10 10.06 14.98
N ASN A 122 -6.92 9.82 15.99
CA ASN A 122 -6.78 8.67 16.88
C ASN A 122 -7.00 7.35 16.12
N LEU A 123 -8.02 7.30 15.25
CA LEU A 123 -8.26 6.15 14.37
C LEU A 123 -7.04 5.86 13.49
N LEU A 124 -6.44 6.90 12.90
CA LEU A 124 -5.27 6.78 12.05
C LEU A 124 -4.04 6.21 12.78
N LYS A 125 -3.88 6.54 14.07
CA LYS A 125 -2.79 6.03 14.91
C LYS A 125 -3.03 4.60 15.39
N GLN A 126 -4.30 4.17 15.51
CA GLN A 126 -4.66 2.85 16.03
C GLN A 126 -4.42 1.72 15.02
N PHE A 127 -4.46 2.01 13.72
CA PHE A 127 -4.38 1.01 12.67
C PHE A 127 -3.22 1.27 11.72
N ASP A 128 -2.66 0.17 11.23
CA ASP A 128 -1.50 0.18 10.33
C ASP A 128 -1.95 0.19 8.86
N LEU A 129 -3.01 -0.56 8.55
CA LEU A 129 -3.59 -0.65 7.22
C LEU A 129 -5.07 -0.30 7.23
N PHE A 130 -5.51 0.37 6.16
CA PHE A 130 -6.90 0.70 5.93
C PHE A 130 -7.36 0.10 4.62
N MET A 131 -8.50 -0.58 4.65
CA MET A 131 -9.13 -1.18 3.49
C MET A 131 -10.58 -0.71 3.40
N CYS A 132 -11.13 -0.68 2.20
CA CYS A 132 -12.51 -0.28 2.01
C CYS A 132 -13.17 -1.02 0.84
N ASP A 133 -14.48 -1.15 0.88
CA ASP A 133 -15.23 -1.58 -0.28
C ASP A 133 -15.03 -0.59 -1.43
N TYR A 134 -14.79 -1.11 -2.63
CA TYR A 134 -14.59 -0.35 -3.86
C TYR A 134 -15.72 0.67 -4.11
N LYS A 135 -16.96 0.33 -3.74
CA LYS A 135 -18.15 1.17 -3.95
C LYS A 135 -18.15 2.44 -3.08
N ILE A 136 -17.58 2.37 -1.88
CA ILE A 136 -17.63 3.48 -0.90
C ILE A 136 -16.38 4.37 -0.89
N TYR A 137 -15.36 4.04 -1.69
CA TYR A 137 -14.06 4.74 -1.68
C TYR A 137 -14.19 6.28 -1.78
N PHE A 138 -14.98 6.77 -2.74
CA PHE A 138 -15.14 8.23 -2.94
C PHE A 138 -15.87 8.92 -1.79
N LEU A 139 -16.81 8.20 -1.14
CA LEU A 139 -17.49 8.71 0.05
C LEU A 139 -16.52 8.80 1.24
N LEU A 140 -15.65 7.80 1.40
CA LEU A 140 -14.63 7.78 2.45
C LEU A 140 -13.63 8.93 2.33
N LYS A 141 -13.28 9.33 1.12
CA LYS A 141 -12.37 10.47 0.89
C LYS A 141 -12.89 11.74 1.57
N LYS A 142 -14.19 11.98 1.51
CA LYS A 142 -14.83 13.14 2.18
C LYS A 142 -14.91 12.97 3.69
N LEU A 143 -15.16 11.74 4.17
CA LEU A 143 -15.38 11.46 5.59
C LEU A 143 -14.08 11.40 6.39
N LEU A 144 -13.03 10.79 5.86
CA LEU A 144 -11.75 10.62 6.55
C LEU A 144 -10.93 11.92 6.58
N GLY A 145 -10.99 12.70 5.49
CA GLY A 145 -10.33 14.00 5.40
C GLY A 145 -8.81 13.93 5.20
N LYS A 146 -8.17 15.11 5.24
CA LYS A 146 -6.75 15.31 4.92
C LYS A 146 -5.75 14.41 5.71
N PRO A 147 -5.89 14.11 7.01
CA PRO A 147 -4.88 13.39 7.79
C PRO A 147 -4.48 12.05 7.18
N PHE A 148 -5.42 11.30 6.64
CA PHE A 148 -5.18 10.00 6.02
C PHE A 148 -4.34 10.11 4.75
N TYR A 149 -4.54 11.17 3.99
CA TYR A 149 -3.84 11.39 2.72
C TYR A 149 -2.44 11.98 2.93
N VAL A 150 -2.26 12.85 3.91
CA VAL A 150 -0.96 13.41 4.27
C VAL A 150 -0.01 12.34 4.80
N GLN A 151 -0.50 11.44 5.64
CA GLN A 151 0.31 10.34 6.19
C GLN A 151 0.44 9.13 5.25
N ARG A 152 -0.09 9.23 4.02
CA ARG A 152 -0.06 8.15 3.02
C ARG A 152 -0.69 6.82 3.49
N LYS A 153 -1.61 6.88 4.46
CA LYS A 153 -2.41 5.74 4.92
C LYS A 153 -3.76 5.71 4.18
N TYR A 154 -3.71 5.52 2.88
CA TYR A 154 -4.91 5.50 2.03
C TYR A 154 -5.73 4.23 2.27
N PRO A 155 -7.08 4.33 2.37
CA PRO A 155 -7.91 3.14 2.35
C PRO A 155 -7.82 2.45 0.98
N VAL A 156 -7.40 1.19 0.97
CA VAL A 156 -7.24 0.39 -0.24
C VAL A 156 -8.61 -0.13 -0.68
N PRO A 157 -9.06 0.16 -1.91
CA PRO A 157 -10.33 -0.34 -2.39
C PRO A 157 -10.24 -1.82 -2.77
N ILE A 158 -11.06 -2.65 -2.12
CA ILE A 158 -11.21 -4.08 -2.38
C ILE A 158 -12.60 -4.33 -2.96
N LYS A 159 -12.72 -5.31 -3.85
CA LYS A 159 -14.01 -5.79 -4.34
C LYS A 159 -14.54 -6.82 -3.36
N LEU A 160 -15.49 -6.43 -2.53
CA LEU A 160 -16.12 -7.33 -1.58
C LEU A 160 -17.34 -7.99 -2.20
N ASN A 161 -17.31 -9.31 -2.34
CA ASN A 161 -18.48 -10.13 -2.65
C ASN A 161 -19.18 -10.47 -1.34
N TYR A 162 -20.35 -9.87 -1.11
CA TYR A 162 -21.08 -10.03 0.15
C TYR A 162 -21.78 -11.40 0.27
N GLU A 163 -21.76 -12.20 -0.78
CA GLU A 163 -22.38 -13.52 -0.81
C GLU A 163 -21.47 -14.60 -0.19
N ASP A 164 -20.15 -14.50 -0.44
CA ASP A 164 -19.17 -15.50 0.00
C ASP A 164 -18.23 -14.95 1.08
N LYS A 165 -18.34 -15.50 2.29
CA LYS A 165 -17.50 -15.10 3.43
C LYS A 165 -16.04 -15.50 3.27
N GLU A 166 -15.78 -16.63 2.63
CA GLU A 166 -14.42 -17.13 2.40
C GLU A 166 -13.67 -16.29 1.36
N ASP A 167 -14.35 -15.85 0.31
CA ASP A 167 -13.76 -14.96 -0.69
C ASP A 167 -13.32 -13.63 -0.08
N ILE A 168 -14.14 -13.05 0.80
CA ILE A 168 -13.79 -11.82 1.52
C ILE A 168 -12.53 -12.02 2.35
N LYS A 169 -12.46 -13.16 3.07
CA LYS A 169 -11.31 -13.49 3.91
C LYS A 169 -10.04 -13.63 3.07
N ASN A 170 -10.11 -14.38 1.98
CA ASN A 170 -8.98 -14.61 1.08
C ASN A 170 -8.51 -13.31 0.41
N GLU A 171 -9.44 -12.47 -0.06
CA GLU A 171 -9.07 -11.17 -0.64
C GLU A 171 -8.39 -10.26 0.38
N VAL A 172 -8.94 -10.13 1.59
CA VAL A 172 -8.36 -9.31 2.65
C VAL A 172 -6.96 -9.81 3.03
N VAL A 173 -6.79 -11.12 3.22
CA VAL A 173 -5.49 -11.73 3.55
C VAL A 173 -4.49 -11.49 2.41
N ASN A 174 -4.86 -11.76 1.17
CA ASN A 174 -3.99 -11.52 0.01
C ASN A 174 -3.56 -10.05 -0.10
N HIS A 175 -4.46 -9.12 0.20
CA HIS A 175 -4.11 -7.70 0.19
C HIS A 175 -3.17 -7.30 1.33
N VAL A 176 -3.29 -7.91 2.50
CA VAL A 176 -2.37 -7.66 3.63
C VAL A 176 -0.99 -8.26 3.35
N GLU A 177 -0.95 -9.45 2.78
CA GLU A 177 0.28 -10.21 2.55
C GLU A 177 1.04 -9.76 1.33
N LYS A 178 0.36 -9.64 0.20
CA LYS A 178 0.99 -9.60 -1.13
C LYS A 178 0.72 -8.32 -1.90
N SER A 179 0.35 -7.22 -1.25
CA SER A 179 0.10 -6.00 -2.00
C SER A 179 0.83 -4.79 -1.45
N GLY A 180 1.44 -4.05 -2.37
CA GLY A 180 1.83 -2.66 -2.19
C GLY A 180 0.69 -1.74 -2.65
N VAL A 181 0.67 -0.52 -2.15
CA VAL A 181 -0.34 0.47 -2.53
C VAL A 181 0.31 1.59 -3.32
N PHE A 182 -0.06 1.71 -4.58
CA PHE A 182 0.37 2.79 -5.45
C PHE A 182 -0.75 3.82 -5.59
N TYR A 183 -0.45 5.07 -5.28
CA TYR A 183 -1.40 6.17 -5.36
C TYR A 183 -0.84 7.32 -6.19
N MET A 184 -1.57 7.73 -7.22
CA MET A 184 -1.21 8.89 -8.03
C MET A 184 -1.75 10.19 -7.41
N ASN A 185 -0.84 11.11 -7.18
CA ASN A 185 -1.12 12.49 -6.79
C ASN A 185 -1.01 13.43 -8.00
N ASN A 186 -1.19 14.72 -7.77
CA ASN A 186 -1.12 15.76 -8.80
C ASN A 186 0.31 16.12 -9.25
N GLY A 187 1.33 15.44 -8.74
CA GLY A 187 2.73 15.72 -9.08
C GLY A 187 3.36 14.66 -9.97
N PRO A 188 4.57 14.90 -10.52
CA PRO A 188 5.27 13.94 -11.36
C PRO A 188 5.94 12.81 -10.58
N ASN A 189 6.15 12.98 -9.28
CA ASN A 189 6.90 12.04 -8.44
C ASN A 189 5.95 11.13 -7.67
N TYR A 190 6.11 9.84 -7.84
CA TYR A 190 5.31 8.81 -7.18
C TYR A 190 6.21 7.85 -6.43
N ALA A 191 5.90 7.62 -5.16
CA ALA A 191 6.63 6.70 -4.32
C ALA A 191 5.70 5.61 -3.80
N PHE A 192 6.14 4.37 -3.80
CA PHE A 192 5.44 3.31 -3.11
C PHE A 192 6.41 2.36 -2.41
N LYS A 193 5.89 1.65 -1.42
CA LYS A 193 6.67 0.73 -0.59
C LYS A 193 6.88 -0.58 -1.34
N VAL A 194 8.13 -1.04 -1.41
CA VAL A 194 8.49 -2.29 -2.11
C VAL A 194 8.94 -3.36 -1.13
N ALA A 195 9.68 -2.98 -0.08
CA ALA A 195 10.28 -3.92 0.85
C ALA A 195 10.55 -3.29 2.21
N ARG A 196 10.90 -4.11 3.19
CA ARG A 196 11.52 -3.71 4.46
C ARG A 196 13.03 -3.94 4.38
N TYR A 197 13.77 -3.21 5.22
CA TYR A 197 15.22 -3.33 5.30
C TYR A 197 15.68 -4.75 5.64
N ASN A 198 14.97 -5.45 6.52
CA ASN A 198 15.29 -6.81 6.98
C ASN A 198 15.05 -7.92 5.97
N MET A 199 14.40 -7.62 4.83
CA MET A 199 14.17 -8.62 3.79
C MET A 199 15.48 -9.01 3.10
N ASP A 200 15.53 -10.24 2.58
CA ASP A 200 16.65 -10.71 1.77
C ASP A 200 16.79 -9.90 0.49
N ASN A 201 18.03 -9.67 0.06
CA ASN A 201 18.30 -8.87 -1.13
C ASN A 201 17.66 -9.47 -2.38
N ALA A 202 17.58 -10.80 -2.48
CA ALA A 202 16.94 -11.48 -3.60
C ALA A 202 15.44 -11.18 -3.64
N ASP A 203 14.76 -11.22 -2.49
CA ASP A 203 13.32 -10.93 -2.37
C ASP A 203 13.02 -9.47 -2.69
N ILE A 204 13.90 -8.54 -2.27
CA ILE A 204 13.76 -7.11 -2.59
C ILE A 204 13.88 -6.89 -4.11
N VAL A 205 14.83 -7.54 -4.77
CA VAL A 205 15.00 -7.46 -6.23
C VAL A 205 13.76 -7.99 -6.95
N GLU A 206 13.23 -9.13 -6.51
CA GLU A 206 12.05 -9.75 -7.12
C GLU A 206 10.82 -8.85 -6.96
N ASN A 207 10.59 -8.31 -5.76
CA ASN A 207 9.52 -7.35 -5.50
C ASN A 207 9.66 -6.08 -6.36
N THR A 208 10.88 -5.58 -6.51
CA THR A 208 11.13 -4.38 -7.32
C THR A 208 10.82 -4.63 -8.79
N LEU A 209 11.28 -5.73 -9.35
CA LEU A 209 11.05 -6.06 -10.76
C LEU A 209 9.57 -6.33 -11.07
N SER A 210 8.88 -7.08 -10.21
CA SER A 210 7.45 -7.37 -10.38
C SER A 210 6.61 -6.10 -10.28
N SER A 211 6.90 -5.24 -9.30
CA SER A 211 6.17 -3.99 -9.10
C SER A 211 6.43 -2.98 -10.21
N VAL A 212 7.65 -2.85 -10.72
CA VAL A 212 7.94 -1.95 -11.84
C VAL A 212 7.16 -2.36 -13.08
N LYS A 213 7.20 -3.64 -13.45
CA LYS A 213 6.42 -4.15 -14.60
C LYS A 213 4.93 -3.85 -14.47
N TYR A 214 4.37 -4.09 -13.29
CA TYR A 214 2.94 -3.85 -13.03
C TYR A 214 2.59 -2.35 -13.11
N VAL A 215 3.37 -1.50 -12.44
CA VAL A 215 3.11 -0.06 -12.38
C VAL A 215 3.25 0.57 -13.76
N ILE A 216 4.29 0.22 -14.52
CA ILE A 216 4.48 0.72 -15.89
C ILE A 216 3.32 0.30 -16.78
N GLY A 217 2.95 -0.98 -16.78
CA GLY A 217 1.81 -1.47 -17.55
C GLY A 217 0.48 -0.81 -17.17
N HIS A 218 0.33 -0.37 -15.92
CA HIS A 218 -0.85 0.35 -15.46
C HIS A 218 -0.82 1.82 -15.86
N ILE A 219 0.32 2.50 -15.76
CA ILE A 219 0.50 3.90 -16.15
C ILE A 219 0.39 4.07 -17.67
N MET A 220 0.92 3.13 -18.45
CA MET A 220 0.79 3.16 -19.91
C MET A 220 -0.68 3.14 -20.38
N LYS A 221 -1.57 2.44 -19.67
CA LYS A 221 -3.00 2.48 -19.95
C LYS A 221 -3.62 3.88 -19.84
N TRP A 222 -2.94 4.79 -19.15
CA TRP A 222 -3.36 6.20 -19.02
C TRP A 222 -2.72 7.13 -20.06
N GLY A 223 -2.00 6.57 -21.06
CA GLY A 223 -1.43 7.32 -22.16
C GLY A 223 -0.19 8.13 -21.79
N VAL A 224 0.60 7.64 -20.85
CA VAL A 224 1.88 8.25 -20.47
C VAL A 224 3.01 7.56 -21.21
N GLU A 225 3.87 8.35 -21.86
CA GLU A 225 5.12 7.89 -22.42
C GLU A 225 6.24 8.15 -21.40
N PHE A 226 7.07 7.14 -21.16
CA PHE A 226 8.29 7.30 -20.38
C PHE A 226 9.39 7.86 -21.28
N GLN A 227 10.17 8.82 -20.79
CA GLN A 227 11.45 9.13 -21.43
C GLN A 227 12.46 8.06 -21.05
N GLU A 228 13.25 7.65 -22.06
CA GLU A 228 14.40 6.77 -21.92
C GLU A 228 15.48 7.36 -21.03
#